data_a75f2d8f8fddeda9df7fc127e85601e8
#
_entry.id   a75f2d8f8fddeda9df7fc127e85601e8
#
_cell.length_a   1.000
_cell.length_b   1.000
_cell.length_c   1.000
_cell.angle_alpha   90.00
_cell.angle_beta   90.00
_cell.angle_gamma   90.00
#
_symmetry.space_group_name_H-M   'P 1'
#
loop_
_entity.id
_entity.type
_entity.pdbx_description
1 polymer ?
#
loop_
_entity_poly.entity_id
_entity_poly.type
_entity_poly.pdbx_seq_one_letter_code
_entity_poly.pdbx_strand_id
1 'polypeptide(L)'
;RGIDVVVHAAGMDAKVCSVNPTKALKVNGLNTAMMVDAAMASGVKRFIYISTSHVYRSPMIGEIDENTSATNLHPYATSKVAGEKAVLYAKQMGQIEGIVLRLSNGSGHPVFPDTKCWHLILNDLCKQAVEKKGLILHSENSIERNFISMSNVCLGIEHFLQLSENYLDGSPFNLSSKKSHSLQQLAHLIAVRSIAVLGYDLEISSKSQERKNKENRVLHLSIKKSEKTGLTLEQNLEQEIDNTLLFCKKHFYSEI
;
A
#
# COMPACT_ATOMS: atom_id res chain seq x y z
N ARG A 1 29.69 -2.42 2.71
CA ARG A 1 30.35 -2.33 4.03
C ARG A 1 29.85 -1.08 4.75
N GLY A 2 29.55 -1.17 6.05
CA GLY A 2 29.05 -0.06 6.85
C GLY A 2 27.55 0.22 6.69
N ILE A 3 26.74 -0.76 6.30
CA ILE A 3 25.29 -0.69 6.24
C ILE A 3 24.73 -1.35 7.50
N ASP A 4 23.99 -0.61 8.31
CA ASP A 4 23.35 -1.12 9.53
C ASP A 4 21.94 -1.63 9.27
N VAL A 5 21.21 -1.02 8.33
CA VAL A 5 19.81 -1.32 8.06
C VAL A 5 19.54 -1.41 6.55
N VAL A 6 18.70 -2.35 6.16
CA VAL A 6 18.16 -2.47 4.80
C VAL A 6 16.64 -2.27 4.84
N VAL A 7 16.12 -1.38 4.00
CA VAL A 7 14.69 -1.26 3.70
C VAL A 7 14.45 -1.82 2.31
N HIS A 8 13.83 -3.00 2.24
CA HIS A 8 13.57 -3.71 1.00
C HIS A 8 12.15 -3.41 0.49
N ALA A 9 12.03 -2.38 -0.35
CA ALA A 9 10.78 -1.97 -0.97
C ALA A 9 10.61 -2.46 -2.43
N ALA A 10 11.65 -3.09 -2.99
CA ALA A 10 11.58 -3.58 -4.38
C ALA A 10 10.63 -4.77 -4.52
N GLY A 11 9.94 -4.83 -5.66
CA GLY A 11 9.03 -5.92 -5.96
C GLY A 11 8.29 -5.72 -7.29
N MET A 12 7.63 -6.78 -7.75
CA MET A 12 6.71 -6.73 -8.90
C MET A 12 5.30 -6.36 -8.43
N ASP A 13 4.62 -5.53 -9.22
CA ASP A 13 3.21 -5.19 -8.98
C ASP A 13 2.24 -6.35 -9.28
N ALA A 14 1.00 -6.23 -8.79
CA ALA A 14 0.00 -7.29 -8.89
C ALA A 14 -0.37 -7.67 -10.33
N LYS A 15 -0.46 -6.68 -11.24
CA LYS A 15 -0.82 -6.91 -12.65
C LYS A 15 0.25 -7.73 -13.37
N VAL A 16 1.52 -7.38 -13.17
CA VAL A 16 2.65 -8.12 -13.76
C VAL A 16 2.78 -9.51 -13.13
N CYS A 17 2.51 -9.65 -11.82
CA CYS A 17 2.52 -10.94 -11.14
C CYS A 17 1.46 -11.91 -11.68
N SER A 18 0.25 -11.43 -11.99
CA SER A 18 -0.81 -12.29 -12.55
C SER A 18 -0.47 -12.83 -13.95
N VAL A 19 0.26 -12.05 -14.75
CA VAL A 19 0.71 -12.48 -16.10
C VAL A 19 1.88 -13.46 -16.01
N ASN A 20 2.75 -13.32 -15.03
CA ASN A 20 3.92 -14.19 -14.87
C ASN A 20 4.14 -14.62 -13.41
N PRO A 21 3.39 -15.63 -12.93
CA PRO A 21 3.47 -16.12 -11.55
C PRO A 21 4.87 -16.64 -11.15
N THR A 22 5.57 -17.31 -12.06
CA THR A 22 6.92 -17.83 -11.80
C THR A 22 7.90 -16.68 -11.57
N LYS A 23 7.83 -15.63 -12.39
CA LYS A 23 8.67 -14.43 -12.21
C LYS A 23 8.31 -13.71 -10.90
N ALA A 24 7.02 -13.69 -10.51
CA ALA A 24 6.59 -13.13 -9.23
C ALA A 24 7.27 -13.83 -8.05
N LEU A 25 7.25 -15.17 -8.01
CA LEU A 25 7.94 -15.96 -6.98
C LEU A 25 9.45 -15.70 -6.99
N LYS A 26 10.07 -15.62 -8.17
CA LYS A 26 11.49 -15.31 -8.28
C LYS A 26 11.81 -13.93 -7.70
N VAL A 27 11.08 -12.88 -8.09
CA VAL A 27 11.40 -11.49 -7.71
C VAL A 27 10.99 -11.20 -6.27
N ASN A 28 9.73 -11.48 -5.90
CA ASN A 28 9.21 -11.11 -4.58
C ASN A 28 9.56 -12.12 -3.49
N GLY A 29 9.78 -13.39 -3.82
CA GLY A 29 10.12 -14.45 -2.88
C GLY A 29 11.62 -14.75 -2.86
N LEU A 30 12.14 -15.42 -3.90
CA LEU A 30 13.52 -15.87 -3.93
C LEU A 30 14.54 -14.74 -3.80
N ASN A 31 14.40 -13.67 -4.57
CA ASN A 31 15.34 -12.55 -4.50
C ASN A 31 15.26 -11.84 -3.13
N THR A 32 14.10 -11.81 -2.48
CA THR A 32 13.98 -11.31 -1.10
C THR A 32 14.78 -12.19 -0.14
N ALA A 33 14.66 -13.52 -0.24
CA ALA A 33 15.46 -14.44 0.56
C ALA A 33 16.97 -14.24 0.33
N MET A 34 17.40 -14.12 -0.93
CA MET A 34 18.81 -13.83 -1.27
C MET A 34 19.29 -12.49 -0.70
N MET A 35 18.42 -11.47 -0.66
CA MET A 35 18.75 -10.18 -0.05
C MET A 35 18.90 -10.29 1.46
N VAL A 36 18.09 -11.11 2.13
CA VAL A 36 18.22 -11.40 3.56
C VAL A 36 19.56 -12.11 3.84
N ASP A 37 19.89 -13.14 3.05
CA ASP A 37 21.17 -13.86 3.18
C ASP A 37 22.37 -12.92 2.99
N ALA A 38 22.32 -12.06 1.96
CA ALA A 38 23.37 -11.08 1.70
C ALA A 38 23.48 -10.03 2.83
N ALA A 39 22.36 -9.60 3.40
CA ALA A 39 22.32 -8.66 4.53
C ALA A 39 22.98 -9.29 5.77
N MET A 40 22.62 -10.53 6.12
CA MET A 40 23.22 -11.27 7.23
C MET A 40 24.72 -11.45 7.03
N ALA A 41 25.16 -11.90 5.85
CA ALA A 41 26.58 -12.09 5.54
C ALA A 41 27.39 -10.79 5.57
N SER A 42 26.73 -9.64 5.41
CA SER A 42 27.34 -8.31 5.46
C SER A 42 27.30 -7.65 6.84
N GLY A 43 26.75 -8.31 7.85
CA GLY A 43 26.62 -7.80 9.21
C GLY A 43 25.54 -6.73 9.39
N VAL A 44 24.53 -6.69 8.50
CA VAL A 44 23.36 -5.83 8.65
C VAL A 44 22.56 -6.24 9.89
N LYS A 45 22.23 -5.28 10.75
CA LYS A 45 21.53 -5.54 12.01
C LYS A 45 20.02 -5.68 11.81
N ARG A 46 19.43 -4.86 10.93
CA ARG A 46 17.97 -4.78 10.74
C ARG A 46 17.59 -4.86 9.26
N PHE A 47 16.54 -5.64 8.98
CA PHE A 47 15.99 -5.80 7.64
C PHE A 47 14.48 -5.55 7.66
N ILE A 48 14.05 -4.45 7.04
CA ILE A 48 12.64 -4.07 6.93
C ILE A 48 12.13 -4.47 5.54
N TYR A 49 11.16 -5.38 5.49
CA TYR A 49 10.53 -5.81 4.25
C TYR A 49 9.16 -5.15 4.06
N ILE A 50 8.99 -4.43 2.97
CA ILE A 50 7.72 -3.82 2.60
C ILE A 50 6.86 -4.86 1.91
N SER A 51 5.91 -5.42 2.65
CA SER A 51 4.89 -6.35 2.17
C SER A 51 3.56 -5.64 1.90
N THR A 52 2.46 -6.36 1.89
CA THR A 52 1.13 -5.84 1.51
C THR A 52 0.01 -6.49 2.31
N SER A 53 -1.04 -5.73 2.63
CA SER A 53 -2.27 -6.27 3.21
C SER A 53 -3.04 -7.20 2.24
N HIS A 54 -2.75 -7.14 0.94
CA HIS A 54 -3.36 -8.03 -0.04
C HIS A 54 -3.03 -9.52 0.17
N VAL A 55 -2.10 -9.85 1.07
CA VAL A 55 -1.83 -11.24 1.46
C VAL A 55 -3.00 -11.89 2.18
N TYR A 56 -3.84 -11.13 2.89
CA TYR A 56 -4.91 -11.68 3.72
C TYR A 56 -5.97 -12.40 2.90
N ARG A 57 -6.74 -11.69 2.10
CA ARG A 57 -7.80 -12.24 1.25
C ARG A 57 -8.25 -11.24 0.18
N SER A 58 -9.01 -11.72 -0.79
CA SER A 58 -9.62 -10.87 -1.82
C SER A 58 -11.07 -11.33 -2.07
N PRO A 59 -12.07 -10.42 -1.92
CA PRO A 59 -11.94 -9.07 -1.36
C PRO A 59 -11.64 -9.08 0.14
N MET A 60 -10.99 -8.02 0.63
CA MET A 60 -10.82 -7.79 2.07
C MET A 60 -12.12 -7.21 2.64
N ILE A 61 -12.74 -7.88 3.61
CA ILE A 61 -14.03 -7.48 4.21
C ILE A 61 -14.01 -7.81 5.70
N GLY A 62 -14.63 -6.98 6.53
CA GLY A 62 -14.72 -7.14 7.98
C GLY A 62 -13.44 -6.76 8.71
N GLU A 63 -13.31 -7.27 9.92
CA GLU A 63 -12.13 -7.05 10.76
C GLU A 63 -10.95 -7.88 10.26
N ILE A 64 -9.81 -7.23 10.07
CA ILE A 64 -8.54 -7.84 9.66
C ILE A 64 -7.42 -7.28 10.54
N ASP A 65 -6.66 -8.17 11.14
CA ASP A 65 -5.47 -7.87 11.92
C ASP A 65 -4.30 -8.79 11.51
N GLU A 66 -3.17 -8.68 12.19
CA GLU A 66 -1.97 -9.47 11.91
C GLU A 66 -2.12 -10.97 12.20
N ASN A 67 -3.12 -11.38 13.02
CA ASN A 67 -3.46 -12.77 13.31
C ASN A 67 -4.34 -13.39 12.21
N THR A 68 -4.93 -12.55 11.36
CA THR A 68 -5.73 -13.01 10.21
C THR A 68 -4.85 -13.78 9.24
N SER A 69 -5.28 -15.00 8.88
CA SER A 69 -4.53 -15.87 7.96
C SER A 69 -4.35 -15.24 6.58
N ALA A 70 -3.15 -15.36 6.02
CA ALA A 70 -2.82 -14.95 4.66
C ALA A 70 -3.31 -16.03 3.67
N THR A 71 -4.53 -15.87 3.14
CA THR A 71 -5.21 -16.87 2.31
C THR A 71 -5.40 -16.47 0.86
N ASN A 72 -4.93 -15.28 0.45
CA ASN A 72 -5.07 -14.83 -0.92
C ASN A 72 -4.14 -15.60 -1.86
N LEU A 73 -4.72 -16.34 -2.81
CA LEU A 73 -3.99 -17.18 -3.77
C LEU A 73 -3.44 -16.39 -4.97
N HIS A 74 -3.70 -15.09 -5.08
CA HIS A 74 -3.16 -14.27 -6.16
C HIS A 74 -1.62 -14.34 -6.19
N PRO A 75 -0.97 -14.51 -7.36
CA PRO A 75 0.50 -14.65 -7.46
C PRO A 75 1.31 -13.53 -6.80
N TYR A 76 0.78 -12.32 -6.79
CA TYR A 76 1.36 -11.20 -6.03
C TYR A 76 1.36 -11.49 -4.53
N ALA A 77 0.22 -11.88 -3.97
CA ALA A 77 0.07 -12.15 -2.55
C ALA A 77 0.96 -13.32 -2.11
N THR A 78 0.90 -14.44 -2.82
CA THR A 78 1.68 -15.64 -2.50
C THR A 78 3.19 -15.40 -2.59
N SER A 79 3.64 -14.65 -3.60
CA SER A 79 5.06 -14.29 -3.74
C SER A 79 5.55 -13.33 -2.65
N LYS A 80 4.69 -12.39 -2.20
CA LYS A 80 5.01 -11.50 -1.07
C LYS A 80 5.09 -12.28 0.24
N VAL A 81 4.15 -13.23 0.48
CA VAL A 81 4.21 -14.14 1.65
C VAL A 81 5.48 -14.96 1.67
N ALA A 82 5.97 -15.45 0.53
CA ALA A 82 7.23 -16.17 0.46
C ALA A 82 8.41 -15.30 0.95
N GLY A 83 8.46 -14.03 0.55
CA GLY A 83 9.45 -13.07 1.07
C GLY A 83 9.29 -12.79 2.57
N GLU A 84 8.04 -12.62 3.06
CA GLU A 84 7.76 -12.44 4.49
C GLU A 84 8.35 -13.60 5.31
N LYS A 85 8.12 -14.84 4.86
CA LYS A 85 8.60 -16.03 5.58
C LYS A 85 10.11 -16.11 5.65
N ALA A 86 10.83 -15.71 4.60
CA ALA A 86 12.30 -15.65 4.65
C ALA A 86 12.79 -14.64 5.70
N VAL A 87 12.23 -13.44 5.74
CA VAL A 87 12.60 -12.40 6.71
C VAL A 87 12.27 -12.82 8.14
N LEU A 88 11.06 -13.35 8.38
CA LEU A 88 10.62 -13.76 9.72
C LEU A 88 11.36 -15.01 10.22
N TYR A 89 11.75 -15.92 9.32
CA TYR A 89 12.59 -17.07 9.68
C TYR A 89 13.98 -16.63 10.13
N ALA A 90 14.63 -15.73 9.39
CA ALA A 90 15.93 -15.18 9.78
C ALA A 90 15.88 -14.47 11.16
N LYS A 91 14.79 -13.75 11.44
CA LYS A 91 14.52 -13.15 12.77
C LYS A 91 14.37 -14.25 13.84
N GLN A 92 13.58 -15.30 13.57
CA GLN A 92 13.37 -16.40 14.50
C GLN A 92 14.69 -17.11 14.87
N MET A 93 15.60 -17.21 13.91
CA MET A 93 16.94 -17.80 14.13
C MET A 93 17.92 -16.85 14.84
N GLY A 94 17.50 -15.64 15.21
CA GLY A 94 18.34 -14.65 15.88
C GLY A 94 19.47 -14.08 15.01
N GLN A 95 19.33 -14.20 13.68
CA GLN A 95 20.39 -13.81 12.73
C GLN A 95 20.31 -12.35 12.31
N ILE A 96 19.10 -11.76 12.34
CA ILE A 96 18.84 -10.37 11.96
C ILE A 96 17.53 -9.89 12.61
N GLU A 97 17.41 -8.61 12.89
CA GLU A 97 16.14 -7.99 13.29
C GLU A 97 15.21 -7.86 12.08
N GLY A 98 14.55 -8.96 11.70
CA GLY A 98 13.64 -9.01 10.56
C GLY A 98 12.28 -8.39 10.89
N ILE A 99 11.86 -7.39 10.13
CA ILE A 99 10.58 -6.67 10.27
C ILE A 99 9.82 -6.77 8.96
N VAL A 100 8.53 -7.14 9.02
CA VAL A 100 7.62 -7.18 7.87
C VAL A 100 6.53 -6.16 8.08
N LEU A 101 6.40 -5.21 7.14
CA LEU A 101 5.35 -4.19 7.13
C LEU A 101 4.34 -4.51 6.02
N ARG A 102 3.11 -4.87 6.38
CA ARG A 102 2.00 -5.10 5.45
C ARG A 102 1.27 -3.79 5.17
N LEU A 103 1.63 -3.13 4.08
CA LEU A 103 1.00 -1.87 3.68
C LEU A 103 -0.40 -2.10 3.11
N SER A 104 -1.34 -1.20 3.40
CA SER A 104 -2.58 -1.05 2.64
C SER A 104 -2.30 -0.43 1.26
N ASN A 105 -3.33 0.06 0.53
CA ASN A 105 -3.08 0.69 -0.76
C ASN A 105 -2.31 2.00 -0.57
N GLY A 106 -1.05 2.01 -0.98
CA GLY A 106 -0.25 3.24 -1.00
C GLY A 106 -0.84 4.26 -1.97
N SER A 107 -0.89 5.51 -1.55
CA SER A 107 -1.48 6.60 -2.30
C SER A 107 -0.65 7.87 -2.18
N GLY A 108 -0.52 8.61 -3.28
CA GLY A 108 0.24 9.86 -3.34
C GLY A 108 1.04 10.01 -4.61
N HIS A 109 1.47 11.24 -4.89
CA HIS A 109 2.21 11.53 -6.11
C HIS A 109 3.66 10.98 -6.04
N PRO A 110 4.22 10.58 -7.19
CA PRO A 110 5.63 10.20 -7.27
C PRO A 110 6.54 11.44 -7.29
N VAL A 111 7.85 11.21 -7.20
CA VAL A 111 8.86 12.28 -7.41
C VAL A 111 8.93 12.65 -8.89
N PHE A 112 8.81 11.65 -9.80
CA PHE A 112 8.90 11.86 -11.25
C PHE A 112 7.59 11.45 -11.95
N PRO A 113 7.12 12.22 -12.95
CA PRO A 113 5.83 11.98 -13.60
C PRO A 113 5.76 10.68 -14.43
N ASP A 114 6.89 10.16 -14.89
CA ASP A 114 7.02 8.92 -15.66
C ASP A 114 7.04 7.65 -14.79
N THR A 115 6.96 7.80 -13.46
CA THR A 115 6.88 6.68 -12.52
C THR A 115 5.62 5.84 -12.77
N LYS A 116 5.78 4.51 -12.76
CA LYS A 116 4.68 3.57 -13.02
C LYS A 116 3.73 3.40 -11.82
N CYS A 117 3.13 4.46 -11.34
CA CYS A 117 2.18 4.44 -10.22
C CYS A 117 0.76 4.92 -10.60
N TRP A 118 0.54 5.37 -11.85
CA TRP A 118 -0.72 5.96 -12.31
C TRP A 118 -1.84 4.94 -12.52
N HIS A 119 -1.57 3.65 -12.37
CA HIS A 119 -2.56 2.59 -12.33
C HIS A 119 -3.13 2.33 -10.91
N LEU A 120 -2.55 2.95 -9.87
CA LEU A 120 -3.07 2.88 -8.50
C LEU A 120 -4.32 3.76 -8.41
N ILE A 121 -5.35 3.26 -7.73
CA ILE A 121 -6.71 3.81 -7.77
C ILE A 121 -6.76 5.32 -7.49
N LEU A 122 -6.18 5.77 -6.37
CA LEU A 122 -6.20 7.18 -6.02
C LEU A 122 -5.43 8.02 -7.04
N ASN A 123 -4.26 7.56 -7.44
CA ASN A 123 -3.41 8.26 -8.40
C ASN A 123 -4.08 8.35 -9.79
N ASP A 124 -4.72 7.26 -10.24
CA ASP A 124 -5.48 7.24 -11.49
C ASP A 124 -6.64 8.24 -11.47
N LEU A 125 -7.42 8.27 -10.39
CA LEU A 125 -8.55 9.20 -10.25
C LEU A 125 -8.06 10.66 -10.20
N CYS A 126 -7.00 10.98 -9.48
CA CYS A 126 -6.43 12.33 -9.47
C CYS A 126 -5.90 12.74 -10.86
N LYS A 127 -5.30 11.81 -11.60
CA LYS A 127 -4.85 12.07 -12.96
C LYS A 127 -6.04 12.28 -13.91
N GLN A 128 -7.10 11.46 -13.82
CA GLN A 128 -8.34 11.66 -14.60
C GLN A 128 -8.98 13.02 -14.29
N ALA A 129 -9.01 13.44 -13.01
CA ALA A 129 -9.53 14.75 -12.61
C ALA A 129 -8.88 15.90 -13.39
N VAL A 130 -7.58 15.82 -13.64
CA VAL A 130 -6.82 16.86 -14.35
C VAL A 130 -6.93 16.70 -15.88
N GLU A 131 -6.71 15.49 -16.41
CA GLU A 131 -6.67 15.27 -17.86
C GLU A 131 -8.05 15.32 -18.52
N LYS A 132 -9.10 14.84 -17.81
CA LYS A 132 -10.44 14.64 -18.37
C LYS A 132 -11.50 15.55 -17.77
N LYS A 133 -11.17 16.29 -16.71
CA LYS A 133 -12.14 17.06 -15.89
C LYS A 133 -13.35 16.22 -15.46
N GLY A 134 -13.12 14.92 -15.17
CA GLY A 134 -14.15 13.96 -14.77
C GLY A 134 -13.54 12.67 -14.26
N LEU A 135 -14.34 11.88 -13.56
CA LEU A 135 -13.93 10.60 -12.96
C LEU A 135 -14.74 9.45 -13.54
N ILE A 136 -14.07 8.40 -14.01
CA ILE A 136 -14.70 7.18 -14.52
C ILE A 136 -14.33 6.03 -13.60
N LEU A 137 -15.33 5.46 -12.94
CA LEU A 137 -15.16 4.32 -12.03
C LEU A 137 -15.35 3.01 -12.79
N HIS A 138 -14.30 2.16 -12.81
CA HIS A 138 -14.25 0.92 -13.59
C HIS A 138 -14.52 -0.35 -12.78
N SER A 139 -14.59 -0.27 -11.46
CA SER A 139 -14.76 -1.43 -10.57
C SER A 139 -15.96 -1.27 -9.65
N GLU A 140 -16.34 -2.38 -8.96
CA GLU A 140 -17.43 -2.38 -7.99
C GLU A 140 -17.23 -1.29 -6.93
N ASN A 141 -18.24 -0.42 -6.77
CA ASN A 141 -18.14 0.81 -6.00
C ASN A 141 -18.42 0.60 -4.50
N SER A 142 -19.03 -0.55 -4.12
CA SER A 142 -19.48 -0.84 -2.75
C SER A 142 -18.44 -1.48 -1.84
N ILE A 143 -17.34 -2.00 -2.38
CA ILE A 143 -16.27 -2.63 -1.59
C ILE A 143 -15.34 -1.54 -1.06
N GLU A 144 -15.21 -1.47 0.26
CA GLU A 144 -14.24 -0.57 0.88
C GLU A 144 -12.80 -1.03 0.68
N ARG A 145 -11.94 -0.05 0.55
CA ARG A 145 -10.49 -0.21 0.46
C ARG A 145 -9.83 0.74 1.45
N ASN A 146 -8.73 0.30 2.03
CA ASN A 146 -7.91 1.14 2.88
C ASN A 146 -6.82 1.80 2.05
N PHE A 147 -6.59 3.10 2.27
CA PHE A 147 -5.59 3.90 1.58
C PHE A 147 -4.65 4.51 2.60
N ILE A 148 -3.35 4.30 2.45
CA ILE A 148 -2.32 4.94 3.28
C ILE A 148 -1.55 5.96 2.43
N SER A 149 -1.37 7.17 2.95
CA SER A 149 -0.56 8.20 2.30
C SER A 149 0.92 7.81 2.27
N MET A 150 1.65 8.26 1.25
CA MET A 150 3.10 8.01 1.17
C MET A 150 3.85 8.67 2.34
N SER A 151 3.39 9.81 2.85
CA SER A 151 3.95 10.42 4.06
C SER A 151 3.81 9.50 5.29
N ASN A 152 2.65 8.87 5.50
CA ASN A 152 2.46 7.89 6.57
C ASN A 152 3.27 6.60 6.37
N VAL A 153 3.49 6.17 5.13
CA VAL A 153 4.41 5.07 4.84
C VAL A 153 5.83 5.42 5.28
N CYS A 154 6.30 6.64 4.95
CA CYS A 154 7.62 7.12 5.38
C CYS A 154 7.73 7.23 6.90
N LEU A 155 6.73 7.82 7.57
CA LEU A 155 6.67 7.89 9.05
C LEU A 155 6.72 6.49 9.68
N GLY A 156 5.95 5.55 9.12
CA GLY A 156 5.97 4.16 9.58
C GLY A 156 7.34 3.52 9.42
N ILE A 157 7.98 3.66 8.26
CA ILE A 157 9.35 3.13 8.03
C ILE A 157 10.33 3.76 9.01
N GLU A 158 10.30 5.08 9.19
CA GLU A 158 11.17 5.79 10.12
C GLU A 158 11.00 5.29 11.57
N HIS A 159 9.75 5.10 12.01
CA HIS A 159 9.46 4.54 13.32
C HIS A 159 10.08 3.13 13.47
N PHE A 160 9.87 2.24 12.48
CA PHE A 160 10.41 0.89 12.52
C PHE A 160 11.93 0.81 12.33
N LEU A 161 12.58 1.84 11.77
CA LEU A 161 14.04 1.94 11.75
C LEU A 161 14.62 2.09 13.16
N GLN A 162 13.91 2.74 14.07
CA GLN A 162 14.36 3.06 15.42
C GLN A 162 13.70 2.19 16.51
N LEU A 163 12.75 1.32 16.15
CA LEU A 163 11.97 0.52 17.08
C LEU A 163 12.87 -0.42 17.89
N SER A 164 12.67 -0.47 19.22
CA SER A 164 13.37 -1.43 20.07
C SER A 164 13.03 -2.88 19.68
N GLU A 165 14.04 -3.76 19.70
CA GLU A 165 13.88 -5.18 19.39
C GLU A 165 12.83 -5.88 20.29
N ASN A 166 12.62 -5.39 21.50
CA ASN A 166 11.64 -5.94 22.45
C ASN A 166 10.20 -5.95 21.92
N TYR A 167 9.89 -5.14 20.91
CA TYR A 167 8.58 -5.12 20.24
C TYR A 167 8.49 -6.11 19.07
N LEU A 168 9.59 -6.76 18.68
CA LEU A 168 9.66 -7.64 17.53
C LEU A 168 9.34 -9.09 17.92
N ASP A 169 8.08 -9.46 17.87
CA ASP A 169 7.56 -10.78 18.24
C ASP A 169 7.68 -11.85 17.13
N GLY A 170 8.32 -11.54 16.01
CA GLY A 170 8.46 -12.46 14.88
C GLY A 170 7.21 -12.60 14.01
N SER A 171 6.23 -11.70 14.16
CA SER A 171 5.06 -11.60 13.27
C SER A 171 5.01 -10.25 12.55
N PRO A 172 4.29 -10.15 11.41
CA PRO A 172 4.21 -8.90 10.65
C PRO A 172 3.50 -7.78 11.42
N PHE A 173 3.64 -6.55 10.93
CA PHE A 173 2.90 -5.38 11.37
C PHE A 173 2.07 -4.83 10.22
N ASN A 174 0.81 -4.48 10.47
CA ASN A 174 0.00 -3.74 9.52
C ASN A 174 0.38 -2.25 9.55
N LEU A 175 0.40 -1.65 8.37
CA LEU A 175 0.59 -0.22 8.19
C LEU A 175 -0.51 0.30 7.25
N SER A 176 -1.53 0.93 7.82
CA SER A 176 -2.74 1.38 7.12
C SER A 176 -3.33 2.62 7.75
N SER A 177 -4.21 3.31 7.06
CA SER A 177 -5.00 4.37 7.67
C SER A 177 -6.10 3.79 8.58
N LYS A 178 -6.62 4.60 9.50
CA LYS A 178 -7.73 4.21 10.40
C LYS A 178 -9.07 4.05 9.66
N LYS A 179 -9.23 4.74 8.52
CA LYS A 179 -10.45 4.76 7.73
C LYS A 179 -10.28 4.02 6.41
N SER A 180 -11.27 3.19 6.06
CA SER A 180 -11.44 2.64 4.72
C SER A 180 -12.51 3.43 3.96
N HIS A 181 -12.46 3.42 2.63
CA HIS A 181 -13.37 4.14 1.77
C HIS A 181 -13.83 3.24 0.63
N SER A 182 -15.11 3.33 0.28
CA SER A 182 -15.59 2.80 -0.98
C SER A 182 -15.01 3.62 -2.14
N LEU A 183 -15.01 3.04 -3.34
CA LEU A 183 -14.54 3.77 -4.52
C LEU A 183 -15.38 5.03 -4.78
N GLN A 184 -16.67 4.96 -4.50
CA GLN A 184 -17.59 6.11 -4.64
C GLN A 184 -17.26 7.21 -3.61
N GLN A 185 -17.00 6.86 -2.35
CA GLN A 185 -16.59 7.82 -1.32
C GLN A 185 -15.26 8.50 -1.68
N LEU A 186 -14.29 7.72 -2.19
CA LEU A 186 -13.00 8.26 -2.64
C LEU A 186 -13.18 9.22 -3.82
N ALA A 187 -13.99 8.86 -4.82
CA ALA A 187 -14.25 9.72 -5.97
C ALA A 187 -14.94 11.03 -5.56
N HIS A 188 -15.92 10.95 -4.64
CA HIS A 188 -16.58 12.14 -4.10
C HIS A 188 -15.60 13.04 -3.34
N LEU A 189 -14.72 12.46 -2.51
CA LEU A 189 -13.68 13.22 -1.81
C LEU A 189 -12.75 13.94 -2.79
N ILE A 190 -12.31 13.25 -3.87
CA ILE A 190 -11.48 13.86 -4.91
C ILE A 190 -12.24 14.98 -5.64
N ALA A 191 -13.53 14.83 -5.93
CA ALA A 191 -14.33 15.88 -6.56
C ALA A 191 -14.43 17.13 -5.66
N VAL A 192 -14.71 16.97 -4.38
CA VAL A 192 -14.72 18.08 -3.41
C VAL A 192 -13.37 18.78 -3.34
N ARG A 193 -12.26 18.02 -3.28
CA ARG A 193 -10.90 18.58 -3.27
C ARG A 193 -10.55 19.27 -4.59
N SER A 194 -11.05 18.77 -5.73
CA SER A 194 -10.85 19.38 -7.03
C SER A 194 -11.38 20.82 -7.09
N ILE A 195 -12.54 21.08 -6.52
CA ILE A 195 -13.10 22.45 -6.46
C ILE A 195 -12.11 23.37 -5.72
N ALA A 196 -11.59 22.94 -4.58
CA ALA A 196 -10.68 23.73 -3.76
C ALA A 196 -9.29 23.93 -4.41
N VAL A 197 -8.76 22.91 -5.08
CA VAL A 197 -7.36 22.88 -5.58
C VAL A 197 -7.25 23.26 -7.04
N LEU A 198 -8.20 22.82 -7.87
CA LEU A 198 -8.19 23.02 -9.33
C LEU A 198 -9.13 24.12 -9.79
N GLY A 199 -10.16 24.48 -9.00
CA GLY A 199 -11.11 25.52 -9.30
C GLY A 199 -12.30 25.07 -10.15
N TYR A 200 -12.55 23.75 -10.30
CA TYR A 200 -13.70 23.22 -11.03
C TYR A 200 -14.26 21.94 -10.41
N ASP A 201 -15.54 21.68 -10.67
CA ASP A 201 -16.23 20.46 -10.27
C ASP A 201 -15.97 19.32 -11.26
N LEU A 202 -16.16 18.09 -10.82
CA LEU A 202 -15.93 16.88 -11.61
C LEU A 202 -17.22 16.08 -11.77
N GLU A 203 -17.53 15.69 -13.00
CA GLU A 203 -18.55 14.70 -13.25
C GLU A 203 -18.04 13.30 -12.87
N ILE A 204 -18.82 12.57 -12.06
CA ILE A 204 -18.50 11.20 -11.66
C ILE A 204 -19.40 10.23 -12.42
N SER A 205 -18.82 9.38 -13.25
CA SER A 205 -19.52 8.34 -13.99
C SER A 205 -19.05 6.95 -13.58
N SER A 206 -19.94 5.95 -13.63
CA SER A 206 -19.62 4.56 -13.34
C SER A 206 -19.93 3.68 -14.53
N LYS A 207 -18.95 2.87 -14.95
CA LYS A 207 -19.13 1.83 -15.97
C LYS A 207 -19.52 0.47 -15.39
N SER A 208 -19.47 0.32 -14.06
CA SER A 208 -19.92 -0.92 -13.42
C SER A 208 -21.43 -0.91 -13.22
N GLN A 209 -22.10 -2.00 -13.60
CA GLN A 209 -23.50 -2.21 -13.23
C GLN A 209 -23.60 -2.35 -11.72
N GLU A 210 -24.40 -1.52 -11.06
CA GLU A 210 -24.70 -1.67 -9.65
C GLU A 210 -25.40 -3.02 -9.41
N ARG A 211 -24.76 -3.95 -8.71
CA ARG A 211 -25.44 -5.15 -8.23
C ARG A 211 -26.49 -4.73 -7.21
N LYS A 212 -27.76 -5.21 -7.39
CA LYS A 212 -28.93 -4.85 -6.55
C LYS A 212 -28.81 -5.23 -5.06
N ASN A 213 -27.87 -6.07 -4.65
CA ASN A 213 -27.65 -6.44 -3.25
C ASN A 213 -26.45 -5.68 -2.70
N LYS A 214 -26.72 -4.49 -2.16
CA LYS A 214 -25.73 -3.67 -1.44
C LYS A 214 -25.68 -4.06 0.04
N GLU A 215 -25.04 -5.16 0.38
CA GLU A 215 -24.43 -5.25 1.71
C GLU A 215 -23.19 -4.36 1.69
N ASN A 216 -23.14 -3.37 2.59
CA ASN A 216 -21.95 -2.55 2.80
C ASN A 216 -20.81 -3.49 3.21
N ARG A 217 -19.86 -3.72 2.30
CA ARG A 217 -18.69 -4.57 2.53
C ARG A 217 -17.61 -3.74 3.20
N VAL A 218 -17.87 -3.45 4.49
CA VAL A 218 -16.99 -2.64 5.34
C VAL A 218 -15.66 -3.37 5.55
N LEU A 219 -14.57 -2.63 5.50
CA LEU A 219 -13.23 -3.09 5.82
C LEU A 219 -12.68 -2.32 7.01
N HIS A 220 -12.33 -3.05 8.06
CA HIS A 220 -11.53 -2.52 9.16
C HIS A 220 -10.17 -3.23 9.19
N LEU A 221 -9.11 -2.54 8.75
CA LEU A 221 -7.75 -3.05 8.79
C LEU A 221 -7.04 -2.48 10.02
N SER A 222 -6.87 -3.33 11.03
CA SER A 222 -6.34 -2.93 12.34
C SER A 222 -4.83 -2.65 12.28
N ILE A 223 -4.42 -1.55 12.91
CA ILE A 223 -3.02 -1.17 13.16
C ILE A 223 -2.69 -1.15 14.66
N LYS A 224 -3.55 -1.75 15.49
CA LYS A 224 -3.38 -1.72 16.95
C LYS A 224 -2.04 -2.26 17.40
N LYS A 225 -1.49 -3.25 16.68
CA LYS A 225 -0.16 -3.78 16.97
C LYS A 225 0.92 -2.74 16.73
N SER A 226 0.87 -2.03 15.61
CA SER A 226 1.80 -0.93 15.29
C SER A 226 1.63 0.24 16.27
N GLU A 227 0.40 0.61 16.65
CA GLU A 227 0.16 1.67 17.64
C GLU A 227 0.71 1.33 19.03
N LYS A 228 0.69 0.05 19.44
CA LYS A 228 1.29 -0.39 20.72
C LYS A 228 2.82 -0.19 20.77
N THR A 229 3.48 -0.03 19.64
CA THR A 229 4.91 0.32 19.59
C THR A 229 5.16 1.82 19.73
N GLY A 230 4.13 2.63 19.87
CA GLY A 230 4.19 4.08 19.91
C GLY A 230 4.02 4.77 18.56
N LEU A 231 3.76 4.02 17.47
CA LEU A 231 3.52 4.61 16.15
C LEU A 231 2.21 5.41 16.16
N THR A 232 2.30 6.65 15.70
CA THR A 232 1.14 7.50 15.46
C THR A 232 1.14 7.93 14.00
N LEU A 233 0.06 7.60 13.27
CA LEU A 233 -0.12 8.01 11.87
C LEU A 233 -1.14 9.14 11.77
N GLU A 234 -0.88 10.07 10.87
CA GLU A 234 -1.75 11.21 10.61
C GLU A 234 -2.96 10.83 9.75
N GLN A 235 -4.09 11.52 9.97
CA GLN A 235 -5.25 11.42 9.08
C GLN A 235 -5.16 12.47 7.98
N ASN A 236 -4.32 12.22 6.99
CA ASN A 236 -3.91 13.20 5.98
C ASN A 236 -4.29 12.83 4.54
N LEU A 237 -5.31 11.97 4.35
CA LEU A 237 -5.71 11.53 3.00
C LEU A 237 -6.14 12.70 2.10
N GLU A 238 -6.83 13.70 2.66
CA GLU A 238 -7.25 14.89 1.91
C GLU A 238 -6.03 15.70 1.43
N GLN A 239 -5.07 15.91 2.31
CA GLN A 239 -3.81 16.59 1.95
C GLN A 239 -3.03 15.82 0.88
N GLU A 240 -3.03 14.48 0.95
CA GLU A 240 -2.38 13.64 -0.06
C GLU A 240 -3.09 13.73 -1.42
N ILE A 241 -4.43 13.82 -1.42
CA ILE A 241 -5.23 14.09 -2.63
C ILE A 241 -4.85 15.45 -3.20
N ASP A 242 -4.81 16.51 -2.40
CA ASP A 242 -4.45 17.86 -2.84
C ASP A 242 -3.07 17.89 -3.50
N ASN A 243 -2.08 17.32 -2.83
CA ASN A 243 -0.72 17.24 -3.33
C ASN A 243 -0.65 16.47 -4.67
N THR A 244 -1.43 15.38 -4.77
CA THR A 244 -1.50 14.57 -5.99
C THR A 244 -2.19 15.32 -7.13
N LEU A 245 -3.28 16.05 -6.85
CA LEU A 245 -3.97 16.89 -7.83
C LEU A 245 -3.07 18.02 -8.33
N LEU A 246 -2.34 18.69 -7.43
CA LEU A 246 -1.37 19.74 -7.80
C LEU A 246 -0.23 19.19 -8.65
N PHE A 247 0.29 18.01 -8.29
CA PHE A 247 1.30 17.33 -9.08
C PHE A 247 0.77 16.99 -10.49
N CYS A 248 -0.43 16.44 -10.58
CA CYS A 248 -1.07 16.12 -11.86
C CYS A 248 -1.30 17.39 -12.70
N LYS A 249 -1.77 18.50 -12.08
CA LYS A 249 -1.94 19.78 -12.75
C LYS A 249 -0.64 20.30 -13.35
N LYS A 250 0.46 20.17 -12.61
CA LYS A 250 1.78 20.62 -13.08
C LYS A 250 2.31 19.81 -14.27
N HIS A 251 2.01 18.50 -14.33
CA HIS A 251 2.68 17.59 -15.26
C HIS A 251 1.79 17.03 -16.37
N PHE A 252 0.46 17.04 -16.21
CA PHE A 252 -0.48 16.43 -17.15
C PHE A 252 -1.59 17.37 -17.64
N TYR A 253 -1.65 18.60 -17.12
CA TYR A 253 -2.60 19.59 -17.63
C TYR A 253 -2.16 20.04 -19.01
N SER A 254 -2.99 19.80 -20.02
CA SER A 254 -2.87 20.40 -21.35
C SER A 254 -3.92 21.50 -21.47
N GLU A 255 -3.52 22.73 -21.72
CA GLU A 255 -4.46 23.74 -22.18
C GLU A 255 -4.99 23.28 -23.54
N ILE A 256 -6.30 22.99 -23.62
CA ILE A 256 -7.01 22.70 -24.87
C ILE A 256 -7.43 24.02 -25.49
#